data_2d34d66699ceec22a6870d387ebe498e
#
_entry.id   2d34d66699ceec22a6870d387ebe498e
#
_cell.length_a   1.000
_cell.length_b   1.000
_cell.length_c   1.000
_cell.angle_alpha   90.00
_cell.angle_beta   90.00
_cell.angle_gamma   90.00
#
_symmetry.space_group_name_H-M   'P 1'
#
loop_
_entity.id
_entity.type
_entity.pdbx_description
1 polymer ?
#
loop_
_entity_poly.entity_id
_entity_poly.type
_entity_poly.pdbx_seq_one_letter_code
_entity_poly.pdbx_strand_id
1 'polypeptide(L)' 'MKKQMVEFAGQSVGIVVPENGRLKFVAVKFHVHGLDGGLYETMDELRRAIRAHVEDFYRNGSKQALAG' A
#
# COMPACT_ATOMS: atom_id res chain seq x y z
N MET A 1 -8.57 16.84 8.07
CA MET A 1 -8.52 15.88 6.95
C MET A 1 -9.09 14.55 7.39
N LYS A 2 -9.88 13.95 6.53
CA LYS A 2 -10.55 12.69 6.87
C LYS A 2 -9.79 11.53 6.23
N LYS A 3 -10.00 10.33 6.77
CA LYS A 3 -9.42 9.15 6.15
C LYS A 3 -10.01 8.96 4.75
N GLN A 4 -9.19 8.42 3.87
CA GLN A 4 -9.52 8.34 2.47
C GLN A 4 -9.15 6.96 1.94
N MET A 5 -10.04 6.38 1.15
CA MET A 5 -9.80 5.08 0.57
C MET A 5 -8.76 5.17 -0.55
N VAL A 6 -7.90 4.17 -0.61
CA VAL A 6 -6.87 4.10 -1.63
C VAL A 6 -7.18 2.93 -2.55
N GLU A 7 -7.25 3.21 -3.85
CA GLU A 7 -7.50 2.18 -4.85
C GLU A 7 -6.28 2.00 -5.74
N PHE A 8 -6.05 0.78 -6.15
CA PHE A 8 -4.98 0.47 -7.07
C PHE A 8 -5.46 -0.66 -7.97
N ALA A 9 -5.32 -0.45 -9.29
CA ALA A 9 -5.75 -1.44 -10.29
C ALA A 9 -7.21 -1.85 -10.10
N GLY A 10 -8.06 -0.88 -9.78
CA GLY A 10 -9.49 -1.12 -9.65
C GLY A 10 -9.93 -1.75 -8.34
N GLN A 11 -9.03 -1.91 -7.39
CA GLN A 11 -9.34 -2.50 -6.10
C GLN A 11 -8.98 -1.58 -4.95
N SER A 12 -9.79 -1.61 -3.90
CA SER A 12 -9.45 -0.90 -2.67
C SER A 12 -8.35 -1.68 -1.97
N VAL A 13 -7.18 -1.07 -1.82
CA VAL A 13 -6.05 -1.74 -1.19
C VAL A 13 -5.81 -1.29 0.24
N GLY A 14 -6.40 -0.17 0.62
CA GLY A 14 -6.23 0.33 1.98
C GLY A 14 -6.86 1.69 2.14
N ILE A 15 -6.52 2.33 3.24
CA ILE A 15 -6.96 3.70 3.51
C ILE A 15 -5.76 4.52 3.95
N VAL A 16 -5.90 5.84 3.85
CA VAL A 16 -4.92 6.74 4.44
C VAL A 16 -5.60 7.54 5.53
N VAL A 17 -4.88 7.77 6.59
CA VAL A 17 -5.37 8.62 7.67
C VAL A 17 -4.33 9.72 7.91
N PRO A 18 -4.78 10.93 8.25
CA PRO A 18 -3.83 12.01 8.51
C PRO A 18 -3.11 11.77 9.83
N GLU A 19 -1.80 11.96 9.81
CA GLU A 19 -1.01 11.81 11.01
C GLU A 19 0.18 12.77 10.94
N ASN A 20 0.16 13.79 11.78
CA ASN A 20 1.24 14.77 11.89
C ASN A 20 1.59 15.39 10.54
N GLY A 21 0.56 15.74 9.75
CA GLY A 21 0.76 16.39 8.46
C GLY A 21 1.15 15.44 7.33
N ARG A 22 1.15 14.15 7.60
CA ARG A 22 1.46 13.14 6.60
C ARG A 22 0.30 12.19 6.42
N LEU A 23 0.43 11.34 5.42
CA LEU A 23 -0.59 10.32 5.13
C LEU A 23 -0.08 8.98 5.61
N LYS A 24 -0.79 8.40 6.56
CA LYS A 24 -0.44 7.08 7.06
C LYS A 24 -1.27 6.05 6.33
N PHE A 25 -0.61 5.08 5.73
CA PHE A 25 -1.31 4.04 4.98
C PHE A 25 -1.66 2.87 5.88
N VAL A 26 -2.91 2.43 5.79
CA VAL A 26 -3.38 1.26 6.52
C VAL A 26 -3.83 0.25 5.47
N ALA A 27 -3.11 -0.84 5.34
CA ALA A 27 -3.37 -1.83 4.31
C ALA A 27 -4.57 -2.70 4.68
N VAL A 28 -5.41 -3.00 3.69
CA VAL A 28 -6.52 -3.94 3.87
C VAL A 28 -6.38 -5.16 2.97
N LYS A 29 -5.40 -5.16 2.07
CA LYS A 29 -5.14 -6.29 1.20
C LYS A 29 -3.78 -6.88 1.52
N PHE A 30 -3.70 -8.19 1.42
CA PHE A 30 -2.48 -8.88 1.79
C PHE A 30 -1.26 -8.45 0.96
N HIS A 31 -1.46 -8.26 -0.33
CA HIS A 31 -0.32 -7.97 -1.21
C HIS A 31 0.27 -6.57 -1.02
N VAL A 32 -0.37 -5.73 -0.21
CA VAL A 32 0.21 -4.43 0.14
C VAL A 32 0.48 -4.34 1.64
N HIS A 33 0.37 -5.45 2.35
CA HIS A 33 0.53 -5.45 3.80
C HIS A 33 1.92 -4.95 4.23
N GLY A 34 2.91 -5.16 3.42
CA GLY A 34 4.26 -4.68 3.72
C GLY A 34 4.37 -3.17 3.80
N LEU A 35 3.39 -2.44 3.28
CA LEU A 35 3.38 -0.98 3.35
C LEU A 35 2.55 -0.46 4.51
N ASP A 36 1.93 -1.35 5.28
CA ASP A 36 1.05 -0.95 6.37
C ASP A 36 1.81 -0.12 7.39
N GLY A 37 1.22 1.01 7.78
CA GLY A 37 1.83 1.89 8.76
C GLY A 37 2.79 2.90 8.19
N GLY A 38 3.07 2.86 6.88
CA GLY A 38 3.99 3.78 6.25
C GLY A 38 3.43 5.20 6.19
N LEU A 39 4.34 6.17 6.26
CA LEU A 39 3.97 7.57 6.19
C LEU A 39 4.43 8.14 4.86
N TYR A 40 3.55 8.89 4.21
CA TYR A 40 3.82 9.46 2.89
C TYR A 40 3.44 10.92 2.88
N GLU A 41 4.16 11.70 2.08
CA GLU A 41 3.88 13.13 1.98
C GLU A 41 2.71 13.44 1.07
N THR A 42 2.52 12.64 0.03
CA THR A 42 1.46 12.86 -0.95
C THR A 42 0.85 11.53 -1.38
N MET A 43 -0.34 11.61 -1.98
CA MET A 43 -0.98 10.43 -2.55
C MET A 43 -0.18 9.86 -3.72
N ASP A 44 0.47 10.73 -4.51
CA ASP A 44 1.30 10.24 -5.61
C ASP A 44 2.46 9.42 -5.10
N GLU A 45 3.09 9.86 -4.02
CA GLU A 45 4.18 9.12 -3.41
C GLU A 45 3.70 7.75 -2.95
N LEU A 46 2.54 7.72 -2.31
CA LEU A 46 1.95 6.47 -1.84
C LEU A 46 1.64 5.54 -3.02
N ARG A 47 1.05 6.07 -4.09
CA ARG A 47 0.70 5.25 -5.25
C ARG A 47 1.92 4.64 -5.91
N ARG A 48 3.01 5.40 -5.98
CA ARG A 48 4.25 4.87 -6.53
C ARG A 48 4.79 3.74 -5.67
N ALA A 49 4.70 3.92 -4.35
CA ALA A 49 5.15 2.89 -3.43
C ALA A 49 4.29 1.64 -3.56
N ILE A 50 2.99 1.81 -3.71
CA ILE A 50 2.08 0.68 -3.88
C ILE A 50 2.41 -0.07 -5.16
N ARG A 51 2.61 0.66 -6.26
CA ARG A 51 2.93 0.03 -7.53
C ARG A 51 4.19 -0.79 -7.45
N ALA A 52 5.25 -0.21 -6.90
CA ALA A 52 6.52 -0.90 -6.79
C ALA A 52 6.39 -2.13 -5.89
N HIS A 53 5.65 -2.01 -4.81
CA HIS A 53 5.48 -3.11 -3.88
C HIS A 53 4.67 -4.25 -4.49
N VAL A 54 3.60 -3.91 -5.20
CA VAL A 54 2.76 -4.92 -5.83
C VAL A 54 3.52 -5.66 -6.92
N GLU A 55 4.29 -4.93 -7.73
CA GLU A 55 5.10 -5.55 -8.75
C GLU A 55 6.12 -6.51 -8.15
N ASP A 56 6.74 -6.09 -7.08
CA ASP A 56 7.72 -6.93 -6.40
C ASP A 56 7.04 -8.16 -5.78
N PHE A 57 5.86 -7.98 -5.22
CA PHE A 57 5.11 -9.07 -4.63
C PHE A 57 4.81 -10.16 -5.67
N TYR A 58 4.29 -9.76 -6.83
CA TYR A 58 3.96 -10.74 -7.86
C TYR A 58 5.19 -11.38 -8.49
N ARG A 59 6.31 -10.65 -8.52
CA ARG A 59 7.53 -11.18 -9.10
C ARG A 59 8.24 -12.13 -8.15
N ASN A 60 8.33 -11.77 -6.87
CA ASN A 60 9.10 -12.51 -5.90
C ASN A 60 8.26 -13.20 -4.84
N GLY A 61 7.17 -12.57 -4.45
CA GLY A 61 6.31 -13.10 -3.40
C GLY A 61 5.65 -14.41 -3.78
N SER A 62 5.29 -14.57 -5.05
CA SER A 62 4.67 -15.80 -5.51
C SER A 62 5.61 -16.98 -5.38
N LYS A 63 6.88 -16.77 -5.68
CA LYS A 63 7.87 -17.81 -5.51
C LYS A 63 8.01 -18.20 -4.06
N GLN A 64 8.04 -17.22 -3.20
CA GLN A 64 8.17 -17.48 -1.77
C GLN A 64 6.96 -18.25 -1.25
N ALA A 65 5.78 -17.90 -1.73
CA ALA A 65 4.56 -18.58 -1.32
C ALA A 65 4.60 -20.04 -1.74
N LEU A 66 5.14 -20.33 -2.91
CA LEU A 66 5.24 -21.70 -3.39
C LEU A 66 6.32 -22.47 -2.65
N ALA A 67 7.39 -21.79 -2.27
CA ALA A 67 8.50 -22.43 -1.58
C ALA A 67 8.22 -22.62 -0.10
N GLY A 68 7.42 -21.76 0.45
CA GLY A 68 7.10 -21.84 1.86
C GLY A 68 5.84 -22.66 2.12
#